data_0e8ebee427f3977cad96f8010cd154b6
#
_entry.id   0e8ebee427f3977cad96f8010cd154b6
#
_cell.length_a   1.000
_cell.length_b   1.000
_cell.length_c   1.000
_cell.angle_alpha   90.00
_cell.angle_beta   90.00
_cell.angle_gamma   90.00
#
_symmetry.space_group_name_H-M   'P 1'
#
loop_
_entity.id
_entity.type
_entity.pdbx_description
1 polymer ?
#
loop_
_entity_poly.entity_id
_entity_poly.type
_entity_poly.pdbx_seq_one_letter_code
_entity_poly.pdbx_strand_id
1 'polypeptide(L)'
;MTTKSSAPSTSIPPLVIRSAIVASLGGLLFGFDTAVISGAEEKLTELYALSSLGEGMIVAIATIGTICGAIVAGNLADRFGRKPILFWIGVLFGVGALATALAPLPTLVTGADGTVSASSSFPITFFMVFRFLGGVGVGLSSVVAP
;
A
#
# COMPACT_ATOMS: atom_id res chain seq x y z
N MET A 1 -52.55 11.61 -29.78
CA MET A 1 -51.14 11.27 -30.09
C MET A 1 -50.42 11.04 -28.79
N THR A 2 -50.35 9.79 -28.32
CA THR A 2 -49.73 9.41 -27.03
C THR A 2 -48.31 9.01 -27.31
N THR A 3 -47.36 9.87 -26.98
CA THR A 3 -45.92 9.55 -27.02
C THR A 3 -45.61 8.56 -25.90
N LYS A 4 -45.37 7.31 -26.31
CA LYS A 4 -44.91 6.24 -25.44
C LYS A 4 -43.45 6.53 -25.03
N SER A 5 -43.29 7.11 -23.85
CA SER A 5 -41.95 7.25 -23.23
C SER A 5 -41.43 5.85 -22.92
N SER A 6 -40.54 5.36 -23.76
CA SER A 6 -39.76 4.15 -23.48
C SER A 6 -38.72 4.49 -22.42
N ALA A 7 -38.94 4.06 -21.18
CA ALA A 7 -37.92 4.09 -20.15
C ALA A 7 -36.68 3.35 -20.66
N PRO A 8 -35.45 3.93 -20.54
CA PRO A 8 -34.22 3.23 -20.92
C PRO A 8 -34.07 1.98 -20.08
N SER A 9 -33.89 0.83 -20.73
CA SER A 9 -33.61 -0.43 -20.05
C SER A 9 -32.26 -0.29 -19.35
N THR A 10 -32.26 -0.22 -18.03
CA THR A 10 -31.08 -0.09 -17.17
C THR A 10 -30.36 -1.45 -17.05
N SER A 11 -29.98 -2.05 -18.14
CA SER A 11 -29.07 -3.18 -18.11
C SER A 11 -27.63 -2.64 -17.93
N ILE A 12 -27.09 -2.81 -16.74
CA ILE A 12 -25.71 -2.42 -16.46
C ILE A 12 -24.79 -3.27 -17.35
N PRO A 13 -23.94 -2.64 -18.21
CA PRO A 13 -23.04 -3.40 -19.06
C PRO A 13 -22.11 -4.30 -18.24
N PRO A 14 -21.85 -5.55 -18.66
CA PRO A 14 -20.96 -6.45 -17.91
C PRO A 14 -19.55 -5.91 -17.72
N LEU A 15 -19.13 -4.97 -18.56
CA LEU A 15 -17.86 -4.27 -18.41
C LEU A 15 -17.85 -3.39 -17.15
N VAL A 16 -18.94 -2.71 -16.84
CA VAL A 16 -19.07 -1.86 -15.64
C VAL A 16 -18.99 -2.71 -14.37
N ILE A 17 -19.66 -3.86 -14.36
CA ILE A 17 -19.59 -4.80 -13.22
C ILE A 17 -18.15 -5.30 -13.02
N ARG A 18 -17.45 -5.68 -14.08
CA ARG A 18 -16.06 -6.13 -14.00
C ARG A 18 -15.13 -5.04 -13.48
N SER A 19 -15.25 -3.82 -13.99
CA SER A 19 -14.43 -2.70 -13.53
C SER A 19 -14.72 -2.34 -12.08
N ALA A 20 -15.99 -2.38 -11.64
CA ALA A 20 -16.36 -2.16 -10.26
C ALA A 20 -15.77 -3.22 -9.30
N ILE A 21 -15.78 -4.50 -9.71
CA ILE A 21 -15.17 -5.58 -8.92
C ILE A 21 -13.66 -5.36 -8.80
N VAL A 22 -12.96 -5.05 -9.89
CA VAL A 22 -11.52 -4.80 -9.87
C VAL A 22 -11.17 -3.59 -9.00
N ALA A 23 -11.92 -2.49 -9.11
CA ALA A 23 -11.72 -1.32 -8.27
C ALA A 23 -11.97 -1.61 -6.79
N SER A 24 -13.02 -2.40 -6.47
CA SER A 24 -13.32 -2.82 -5.10
C SER A 24 -12.22 -3.70 -4.50
N LEU A 25 -11.62 -4.59 -5.29
CA LEU A 25 -10.48 -5.41 -4.86
C LEU A 25 -9.25 -4.54 -4.54
N GLY A 26 -9.00 -3.50 -5.34
CA GLY A 26 -7.94 -2.52 -5.05
C GLY A 26 -8.16 -1.80 -3.72
N GLY A 27 -9.40 -1.33 -3.47
CA GLY A 27 -9.78 -0.72 -2.21
C GLY A 27 -9.67 -1.67 -1.00
N LEU A 28 -10.05 -2.94 -1.21
CA LEU A 28 -9.91 -3.98 -0.18
C LEU A 28 -8.46 -4.23 0.20
N LEU A 29 -7.57 -4.34 -0.79
CA LEU A 29 -6.14 -4.52 -0.56
C LEU A 29 -5.54 -3.35 0.21
N PHE A 30 -5.88 -2.13 -0.15
CA PHE A 30 -5.45 -0.93 0.56
C PHE A 30 -5.95 -0.91 2.01
N GLY A 31 -7.25 -1.18 2.20
CA GLY A 31 -7.83 -1.25 3.55
C GLY A 31 -7.22 -2.34 4.40
N PHE A 32 -6.96 -3.51 3.82
CA PHE A 32 -6.30 -4.62 4.50
C PHE A 32 -4.86 -4.27 4.91
N ASP A 33 -4.06 -3.67 4.01
CA ASP A 33 -2.69 -3.24 4.34
C ASP A 33 -2.68 -2.25 5.51
N THR A 34 -3.59 -1.28 5.50
CA THR A 34 -3.74 -0.30 6.57
C THR A 34 -4.15 -0.96 7.89
N ALA A 35 -5.11 -1.89 7.86
CA ALA A 35 -5.59 -2.59 9.05
C ALA A 35 -4.50 -3.50 9.66
N VAL A 36 -3.75 -4.22 8.82
CA VAL A 36 -2.65 -5.09 9.27
C VAL A 36 -1.57 -4.27 9.96
N ILE A 37 -1.20 -3.12 9.40
CA ILE A 37 -0.19 -2.26 10.03
C ILE A 37 -0.69 -1.70 11.35
N SER A 38 -1.91 -1.18 11.42
CA SER A 38 -2.46 -0.67 12.68
C SER A 38 -2.48 -1.76 13.78
N GLY A 39 -2.74 -3.01 13.41
CA GLY A 39 -2.68 -4.14 14.33
C GLY A 39 -1.26 -4.59 14.70
N ALA A 40 -0.29 -4.37 13.80
CA ALA A 40 1.10 -4.78 14.00
C ALA A 40 1.97 -3.70 14.64
N GLU A 41 1.53 -2.44 14.67
CA GLU A 41 2.30 -1.27 15.10
C GLU A 41 2.87 -1.44 16.52
N GLU A 42 2.04 -1.86 17.46
CA GLU A 42 2.45 -2.12 18.85
C GLU A 42 3.56 -3.19 18.93
N LYS A 43 3.40 -4.28 18.18
CA LYS A 43 4.38 -5.37 18.13
C LYS A 43 5.67 -4.95 17.42
N LEU A 44 5.58 -4.15 16.39
CA LEU A 44 6.77 -3.62 15.71
C LEU A 44 7.55 -2.67 16.62
N THR A 45 6.85 -1.81 17.36
CA THR A 45 7.47 -0.90 18.32
C THR A 45 8.19 -1.68 19.41
N GLU A 46 7.61 -2.76 19.94
CA GLU A 46 8.23 -3.64 20.91
C GLU A 46 9.45 -4.38 20.33
N LEU A 47 9.29 -5.01 19.15
CA LEU A 47 10.35 -5.83 18.52
C LEU A 47 11.57 -5.02 18.07
N TYR A 48 11.35 -3.80 17.59
CA TYR A 48 12.44 -2.95 17.12
C TYR A 48 12.90 -1.93 18.17
N ALA A 49 12.33 -1.97 19.39
CA ALA A 49 12.61 -1.01 20.46
C ALA A 49 12.54 0.45 19.98
N LEU A 50 11.48 0.77 19.24
CA LEU A 50 11.34 2.06 18.57
C LEU A 50 11.01 3.16 19.58
N SER A 51 11.60 4.34 19.35
CA SER A 51 11.12 5.55 19.99
C SER A 51 9.82 6.03 19.34
N SER A 52 9.07 6.91 20.00
CA SER A 52 7.82 7.51 19.45
C SER A 52 8.03 8.17 18.07
N LEU A 53 9.23 8.69 17.81
CA LEU A 53 9.60 9.19 16.48
C LEU A 53 9.73 8.07 15.45
N GLY A 54 10.33 6.94 15.82
CA GLY A 54 10.48 5.77 14.94
C GLY A 54 9.13 5.17 14.55
N GLU A 55 8.21 5.07 15.50
CA GLU A 55 6.83 4.63 15.30
C GLU A 55 6.09 5.55 14.30
N GLY A 56 6.11 6.85 14.54
CA GLY A 56 5.54 7.82 13.61
C GLY A 56 6.16 7.78 12.22
N MET A 57 7.45 7.51 12.09
CA MET A 57 8.13 7.37 10.80
C MET A 57 7.68 6.14 10.01
N ILE A 58 7.42 5.02 10.66
CA ILE A 58 6.91 3.81 9.98
C ILE A 58 5.56 4.08 9.31
N VAL A 59 4.69 4.82 9.96
CA VAL A 59 3.38 5.20 9.41
C VAL A 59 3.54 6.27 8.33
N ALA A 60 4.32 7.30 8.61
CA ALA A 60 4.52 8.44 7.70
C ALA A 60 5.18 8.04 6.38
N ILE A 61 6.13 7.09 6.37
CA ILE A 61 6.87 6.72 5.18
C ILE A 61 5.97 6.14 4.08
N ALA A 62 4.96 5.37 4.43
CA ALA A 62 3.98 4.84 3.48
C ALA A 62 3.11 5.97 2.90
N THR A 63 2.70 6.93 3.72
CA THR A 63 1.93 8.11 3.29
C THR A 63 2.75 8.98 2.34
N ILE A 64 4.03 9.21 2.63
CA ILE A 64 4.95 9.94 1.75
C ILE A 64 5.08 9.19 0.41
N GLY A 65 5.24 7.87 0.45
CA GLY A 65 5.24 7.02 -0.74
C GLY A 65 3.97 7.20 -1.59
N THR A 66 2.81 7.22 -0.94
CA THR A 66 1.50 7.41 -1.60
C THR A 66 1.42 8.77 -2.31
N ILE A 67 1.87 9.84 -1.66
CA ILE A 67 1.92 11.18 -2.26
C ILE A 67 2.84 11.19 -3.48
N CYS A 68 4.05 10.63 -3.35
CA CYS A 68 5.00 10.53 -4.47
C CYS A 68 4.42 9.73 -5.65
N GLY A 69 3.79 8.59 -5.35
CA GLY A 69 3.12 7.75 -6.34
C GLY A 69 2.00 8.49 -7.08
N ALA A 70 1.14 9.20 -6.36
CA ALA A 70 0.04 9.95 -6.95
C ALA A 70 0.51 11.08 -7.87
N ILE A 71 1.58 11.80 -7.50
CA ILE A 71 2.15 12.88 -8.33
C ILE A 71 2.68 12.35 -9.66
N VAL A 72 3.34 11.19 -9.65
CA VAL A 72 3.96 10.60 -10.84
C VAL A 72 2.96 9.83 -11.70
N ALA A 73 1.85 9.39 -11.10
CA ALA A 73 0.85 8.51 -11.72
C ALA A 73 0.28 9.05 -13.02
N GLY A 74 -0.08 10.34 -13.07
CA GLY A 74 -0.64 10.97 -14.27
C GLY A 74 0.32 10.87 -15.46
N ASN A 75 1.55 11.32 -15.28
CA ASN A 75 2.57 11.30 -16.34
C ASN A 75 2.89 9.88 -16.82
N LEU A 76 2.91 8.91 -15.89
CA LEU A 76 3.14 7.51 -16.25
C LEU A 76 1.95 6.95 -17.05
N ALA A 77 0.71 7.23 -16.62
CA ALA A 77 -0.50 6.77 -17.28
C ALA A 77 -0.63 7.31 -18.70
N ASP A 78 -0.26 8.58 -18.90
CA ASP A 78 -0.29 9.23 -20.22
C ASP A 78 0.79 8.68 -21.16
N ARG A 79 1.97 8.33 -20.62
CA ARG A 79 3.10 7.87 -21.42
C ARG A 79 3.06 6.40 -21.78
N PHE A 80 2.68 5.54 -20.85
CA PHE A 80 2.73 4.07 -20.99
C PHE A 80 1.35 3.42 -21.13
N GLY A 81 0.29 4.19 -20.87
CA GLY A 81 -1.07 3.68 -20.83
C GLY A 81 -1.42 3.03 -19.48
N ARG A 82 -2.71 2.95 -19.18
CA ARG A 82 -3.22 2.49 -17.86
C ARG A 82 -2.98 1.00 -17.59
N LYS A 83 -3.15 0.14 -18.60
CA LYS A 83 -3.04 -1.33 -18.43
C LYS A 83 -1.66 -1.81 -17.95
N PRO A 84 -0.54 -1.45 -18.60
CA PRO A 84 0.77 -1.89 -18.15
C PRO A 84 1.13 -1.33 -16.77
N ILE A 85 0.69 -0.13 -16.44
CA ILE A 85 0.96 0.48 -15.15
C ILE A 85 0.22 -0.28 -14.04
N LEU A 86 -1.06 -0.65 -14.23
CA LEU A 86 -1.79 -1.46 -13.28
C LEU A 86 -1.12 -2.83 -13.02
N PHE A 87 -0.55 -3.44 -14.06
CA PHE A 87 0.24 -4.66 -13.90
C PHE A 87 1.48 -4.42 -13.03
N TRP A 88 2.26 -3.37 -13.30
CA TRP A 88 3.43 -3.02 -12.53
C TRP A 88 3.12 -2.63 -11.09
N ILE A 89 1.98 -1.97 -10.85
CA ILE A 89 1.48 -1.69 -9.49
C ILE A 89 1.25 -3.01 -8.74
N GLY A 90 0.60 -3.99 -9.37
CA GLY A 90 0.38 -5.30 -8.76
C GLY A 90 1.69 -6.02 -8.43
N VAL A 91 2.69 -5.98 -9.33
CA VAL A 91 4.02 -6.53 -9.10
C VAL A 91 4.72 -5.81 -7.94
N LEU A 92 4.67 -4.48 -7.91
CA LEU A 92 5.29 -3.66 -6.86
C LEU A 92 4.69 -3.96 -5.48
N PHE A 93 3.35 -4.07 -5.42
CA PHE A 93 2.65 -4.49 -4.20
C PHE A 93 3.03 -5.90 -3.76
N GLY A 94 3.02 -6.86 -4.69
CA GLY A 94 3.37 -8.24 -4.39
C GLY A 94 4.80 -8.39 -3.89
N VAL A 95 5.75 -7.73 -4.55
CA VAL A 95 7.17 -7.72 -4.13
C VAL A 95 7.33 -7.01 -2.78
N GLY A 96 6.66 -5.87 -2.58
CA GLY A 96 6.68 -5.14 -1.33
C GLY A 96 6.15 -5.97 -0.16
N ALA A 97 5.01 -6.64 -0.34
CA ALA A 97 4.41 -7.50 0.66
C ALA A 97 5.29 -8.71 1.00
N LEU A 98 5.81 -9.41 -0.03
CA LEU A 98 6.72 -10.54 0.18
C LEU A 98 8.02 -10.13 0.87
N ALA A 99 8.61 -9.02 0.46
CA ALA A 99 9.84 -8.53 1.06
C ALA A 99 9.61 -8.11 2.52
N THR A 100 8.47 -7.48 2.82
CA THR A 100 8.11 -7.13 4.20
C THR A 100 7.87 -8.38 5.05
N ALA A 101 7.21 -9.40 4.50
CA ALA A 101 6.98 -10.67 5.19
C ALA A 101 8.27 -11.48 5.44
N LEU A 102 9.25 -11.33 4.55
CA LEU A 102 10.56 -11.98 4.65
C LEU A 102 11.61 -11.12 5.34
N ALA A 103 11.24 -9.93 5.84
CA ALA A 103 12.16 -9.05 6.54
C ALA A 103 12.80 -9.79 7.72
N PRO A 104 14.13 -9.77 7.85
CA PRO A 104 14.80 -10.44 8.94
C PRO A 104 14.36 -9.84 10.28
N LEU A 105 14.00 -10.71 11.23
CA LEU A 105 13.65 -10.28 12.58
C LEU A 105 14.90 -9.69 13.25
N PRO A 106 14.77 -8.57 13.97
CA PRO A 106 15.88 -8.00 14.71
C PRO A 106 16.33 -8.97 15.80
N THR A 107 17.61 -9.16 15.95
CA THR A 107 18.17 -9.78 17.14
C THR A 107 18.11 -8.76 18.27
N LEU A 108 17.28 -9.02 19.25
CA LEU A 108 17.21 -8.19 20.46
C LEU A 108 18.42 -8.52 21.36
N VAL A 109 19.21 -7.51 21.66
CA VAL A 109 20.33 -7.62 22.61
C VAL A 109 19.93 -6.89 23.88
N THR A 110 19.92 -7.62 24.98
CA THR A 110 19.70 -7.02 26.29
C THR A 110 21.04 -6.52 26.82
N GLY A 111 21.15 -5.22 26.98
CA GLY A 111 22.32 -4.59 27.61
C GLY A 111 22.47 -5.04 29.08
N ALA A 112 23.68 -4.89 29.62
CA ALA A 112 23.96 -5.21 31.04
C ALA A 112 23.15 -4.35 32.02
N ASP A 113 22.57 -3.26 31.55
CA ASP A 113 21.68 -2.32 32.25
C ASP A 113 20.19 -2.70 32.15
N GLY A 114 19.87 -3.83 31.53
CA GLY A 114 18.48 -4.30 31.34
C GLY A 114 17.75 -3.61 30.15
N THR A 115 18.41 -2.73 29.42
CA THR A 115 17.81 -2.11 28.24
C THR A 115 17.80 -3.09 27.06
N VAL A 116 16.64 -3.24 26.41
CA VAL A 116 16.49 -4.05 25.22
C VAL A 116 16.67 -3.14 24.00
N SER A 117 17.67 -3.43 23.17
CA SER A 117 17.91 -2.69 21.93
C SER A 117 18.02 -3.64 20.75
N ALA A 118 17.59 -3.19 19.58
CA ALA A 118 17.77 -3.95 18.35
C ALA A 118 19.25 -3.93 17.93
N SER A 119 19.83 -5.09 17.68
CA SER A 119 21.24 -5.27 17.35
C SER A 119 21.70 -4.58 16.06
N SER A 120 20.76 -4.26 15.14
CA SER A 120 21.08 -3.51 13.93
C SER A 120 19.86 -2.71 13.42
N SER A 121 20.13 -1.55 12.84
CA SER A 121 19.13 -0.71 12.18
C SER A 121 18.72 -1.25 10.80
N PHE A 122 19.46 -2.23 10.25
CA PHE A 122 19.23 -2.78 8.92
C PHE A 122 17.81 -3.35 8.74
N PRO A 123 17.27 -4.16 9.66
CA PRO A 123 15.92 -4.71 9.50
C PRO A 123 14.84 -3.63 9.40
N ILE A 124 14.93 -2.58 10.20
CA ILE A 124 13.93 -1.50 10.19
C ILE A 124 14.04 -0.64 8.92
N THR A 125 15.25 -0.34 8.48
CA THR A 125 15.49 0.40 7.23
C THR A 125 14.96 -0.38 6.04
N PHE A 126 15.23 -1.68 5.98
CA PHE A 126 14.70 -2.57 4.96
C PHE A 126 13.16 -2.54 4.94
N PHE A 127 12.53 -2.70 6.10
CA PHE A 127 11.08 -2.60 6.26
C PHE A 127 10.54 -1.26 5.75
N MET A 128 11.15 -0.13 6.14
CA MET A 128 10.74 1.21 5.72
C MET A 128 10.82 1.41 4.21
N VAL A 129 11.88 0.91 3.55
CA VAL A 129 12.03 1.01 2.09
C VAL A 129 10.89 0.30 1.38
N PHE A 130 10.54 -0.90 1.79
CA PHE A 130 9.44 -1.64 1.17
C PHE A 130 8.07 -1.06 1.52
N ARG A 131 7.91 -0.46 2.69
CA ARG A 131 6.72 0.33 3.05
C ARG A 131 6.56 1.55 2.14
N PHE A 132 7.64 2.26 1.87
CA PHE A 132 7.62 3.38 0.92
C PHE A 132 7.21 2.92 -0.48
N LEU A 133 7.81 1.83 -0.99
CA LEU A 133 7.46 1.27 -2.29
C LEU A 133 6.01 0.80 -2.37
N GLY A 134 5.50 0.17 -1.32
CA GLY A 134 4.09 -0.17 -1.19
C GLY A 134 3.19 1.08 -1.26
N GLY A 135 3.56 2.13 -0.52
CA GLY A 135 2.88 3.42 -0.58
C GLY A 135 2.85 4.02 -1.98
N VAL A 136 3.98 4.01 -2.70
CA VAL A 136 4.04 4.46 -4.11
C VAL A 136 3.05 3.67 -4.97
N GLY A 137 2.97 2.35 -4.80
CA GLY A 137 1.99 1.50 -5.49
C GLY A 137 0.55 1.92 -5.22
N VAL A 138 0.20 2.23 -3.97
CA VAL A 138 -1.11 2.77 -3.58
C VAL A 138 -1.40 4.09 -4.28
N GLY A 139 -0.44 5.03 -4.24
CA GLY A 139 -0.58 6.34 -4.88
C GLY A 139 -0.78 6.23 -6.39
N LEU A 140 -0.03 5.36 -7.05
CA LEU A 140 -0.20 5.09 -8.47
C LEU A 140 -1.59 4.50 -8.77
N SER A 141 -2.05 3.54 -7.96
CA SER A 141 -3.34 2.87 -8.17
C SER A 141 -4.52 3.82 -8.02
N SER A 142 -4.46 4.76 -7.07
CA SER A 142 -5.54 5.72 -6.81
C SER A 142 -5.83 6.65 -7.98
N VAL A 143 -4.85 6.91 -8.84
CA VAL A 143 -4.97 7.80 -10.02
C VAL A 143 -5.21 7.00 -11.31
N VAL A 144 -4.63 5.80 -11.42
CA VAL A 144 -4.66 5.01 -12.67
C VAL A 144 -5.88 4.09 -12.76
N ALA A 145 -6.43 3.63 -11.63
CA ALA A 145 -7.55 2.68 -11.59
C ALA A 145 -8.91 3.24 -12.01
N PRO A 146 -9.28 4.53 -11.72
CA PRO A 146 -10.57 5.12 -12.14
C PRO A 146 -10.71 5.31 -13.65
#